data_f1f20bac0676060ea06930c34e499b44
#
_entry.id   f1f20bac0676060ea06930c34e499b44
#
_cell.length_a   1.000
_cell.length_b   1.000
_cell.length_c   1.000
_cell.angle_alpha   90.00
_cell.angle_beta   90.00
_cell.angle_gamma   90.00
#
_symmetry.space_group_name_H-M   'P 1'
#
loop_
_entity.id
_entity.type
_entity.pdbx_description
1 polymer ?
#
loop_
_entity_poly.entity_id
_entity_poly.type
_entity_poly.pdbx_seq_one_letter_code
_entity_poly.pdbx_strand_id
1 'polypeptide(L)'
;TIRPTSVSFLDIFAQTDIDNALSGFRAGDGSQARELRKWRFNFVTNYLFPVNSKLRGWAIGGAYRWQDRVAIGYANTSASNGKRVVDISHPYYGPAEDKIDAWLSYKRKIFREKIDWKIQLNVRDIMDQRDLIPVQTQPTGEVAVYRIREGRTWELTSTFTF
;
A
#
# COMPACT_ATOMS: atom_id res chain seq x y z
N THR A 1 59.23 6.55 -0.80
CA THR A 1 58.10 7.40 -0.30
C THR A 1 56.99 7.29 -1.35
N ILE A 2 55.99 6.44 -1.09
CA ILE A 2 54.82 6.32 -1.92
C ILE A 2 53.91 7.51 -1.63
N ARG A 3 53.80 8.44 -2.59
CA ARG A 3 52.79 9.50 -2.50
C ARG A 3 51.42 8.88 -2.62
N PRO A 4 50.46 9.10 -1.71
CA PRO A 4 49.13 8.69 -1.92
C PRO A 4 48.60 9.35 -3.19
N THR A 5 48.12 8.58 -4.15
CA THR A 5 47.46 9.06 -5.34
C THR A 5 46.24 9.86 -4.86
N SER A 6 46.23 11.17 -5.05
CA SER A 6 45.10 12.03 -4.74
C SER A 6 43.98 11.64 -5.69
N VAL A 7 42.99 10.90 -5.18
CA VAL A 7 41.76 10.61 -5.94
C VAL A 7 40.98 11.92 -6.04
N SER A 8 40.64 12.30 -7.27
CA SER A 8 39.84 13.49 -7.51
C SER A 8 38.48 13.38 -6.84
N PHE A 9 37.96 14.50 -6.33
CA PHE A 9 36.58 14.55 -5.79
C PHE A 9 35.56 14.08 -6.83
N LEU A 10 35.76 14.40 -8.10
CA LEU A 10 34.92 13.94 -9.21
C LEU A 10 34.97 12.43 -9.38
N ASP A 11 36.13 11.79 -9.19
CA ASP A 11 36.25 10.34 -9.27
C ASP A 11 35.55 9.65 -8.10
N ILE A 12 35.65 10.21 -6.91
CA ILE A 12 34.94 9.71 -5.72
C ILE A 12 33.43 9.86 -5.91
N PHE A 13 32.95 11.02 -6.37
CA PHE A 13 31.56 11.28 -6.63
C PHE A 13 31.00 10.38 -7.74
N ALA A 14 31.70 10.25 -8.87
CA ALA A 14 31.30 9.38 -9.97
C ALA A 14 31.22 7.91 -9.53
N GLN A 15 32.23 7.42 -8.80
CA GLN A 15 32.29 6.03 -8.37
C GLN A 15 31.32 5.70 -7.23
N THR A 16 31.10 6.64 -6.31
CA THR A 16 30.29 6.36 -5.11
C THR A 16 28.80 6.62 -5.34
N ASP A 17 28.47 7.74 -5.97
CA ASP A 17 27.08 8.17 -6.07
C ASP A 17 26.42 7.80 -7.41
N ILE A 18 27.19 7.90 -8.52
CA ILE A 18 26.62 7.62 -9.85
C ILE A 18 26.72 6.14 -10.19
N ASP A 19 27.91 5.55 -10.08
CA ASP A 19 28.12 4.13 -10.48
C ASP A 19 27.35 3.17 -9.57
N ASN A 20 27.25 3.46 -8.26
CA ASN A 20 26.47 2.64 -7.33
C ASN A 20 24.96 2.77 -7.59
N ALA A 21 24.47 3.97 -7.88
CA ALA A 21 23.08 4.16 -8.25
C ALA A 21 22.74 3.45 -9.57
N LEU A 22 23.56 3.63 -10.61
CA LEU A 22 23.39 2.97 -11.91
C LEU A 22 23.49 1.45 -11.82
N SER A 23 24.41 0.92 -11.02
CA SER A 23 24.53 -0.52 -10.81
C SER A 23 23.32 -1.09 -10.09
N GLY A 24 22.74 -0.34 -9.13
CA GLY A 24 21.48 -0.69 -8.48
C GLY A 24 20.30 -0.71 -9.44
N PHE A 25 20.20 0.26 -10.33
CA PHE A 25 19.15 0.28 -11.37
C PHE A 25 19.30 -0.87 -12.36
N ARG A 26 20.51 -1.14 -12.85
CA ARG A 26 20.78 -2.25 -13.78
C ARG A 26 20.59 -3.62 -13.14
N ALA A 27 20.95 -3.77 -11.87
CA ALA A 27 20.71 -5.02 -11.14
C ALA A 27 19.20 -5.26 -10.91
N GLY A 28 18.40 -4.18 -10.85
CA GLY A 28 16.94 -4.24 -10.75
C GLY A 28 16.21 -4.53 -12.06
N ASP A 29 16.90 -4.50 -13.22
CA ASP A 29 16.29 -4.79 -14.51
C ASP A 29 15.77 -6.24 -14.55
N GLY A 30 14.47 -6.40 -14.85
CA GLY A 30 13.78 -7.69 -14.84
C GLY A 30 13.37 -8.19 -13.45
N SER A 31 13.70 -7.49 -12.36
CA SER A 31 13.22 -7.81 -11.01
C SER A 31 11.90 -7.10 -10.70
N GLN A 32 11.20 -7.59 -9.70
CA GLN A 32 9.99 -6.92 -9.20
C GLN A 32 10.36 -5.53 -8.65
N ALA A 33 9.79 -4.47 -9.23
CA ALA A 33 9.98 -3.12 -8.73
C ALA A 33 9.54 -3.02 -7.25
N ARG A 34 10.27 -2.22 -6.47
CA ARG A 34 9.93 -1.96 -5.07
C ARG A 34 8.49 -1.46 -5.01
N GLU A 35 7.77 -1.86 -3.94
CA GLU A 35 6.37 -1.50 -3.70
C GLU A 35 5.33 -2.07 -4.68
N LEU A 36 5.72 -2.79 -5.74
CA LEU A 36 4.76 -3.52 -6.56
C LEU A 36 4.37 -4.84 -5.90
N ARG A 37 3.10 -4.96 -5.56
CA ARG A 37 2.53 -6.17 -4.99
C ARG A 37 2.17 -7.16 -6.10
N LYS A 38 2.60 -8.40 -5.96
CA LYS A 38 2.37 -9.45 -6.96
C LYS A 38 0.90 -9.83 -7.05
N TRP A 39 0.22 -9.91 -5.90
CA TRP A 39 -1.16 -10.32 -5.81
C TRP A 39 -2.00 -9.31 -5.05
N ARG A 40 -3.21 -9.07 -5.56
CA ARG A 40 -4.24 -8.27 -4.90
C ARG A 40 -5.56 -8.98 -5.06
N PHE A 41 -6.32 -9.01 -3.98
CA PHE A 41 -7.66 -9.58 -3.96
C PHE A 41 -8.64 -8.56 -3.41
N ASN A 42 -9.75 -8.36 -4.14
CA ASN A 42 -10.84 -7.48 -3.72
C ASN A 42 -12.14 -8.28 -3.79
N PHE A 43 -12.85 -8.35 -2.69
CA PHE A 43 -14.19 -8.91 -2.61
C PHE A 43 -15.15 -7.83 -2.15
N VAL A 44 -16.23 -7.61 -2.91
CA VAL A 44 -17.26 -6.61 -2.59
C VAL A 44 -18.61 -7.30 -2.65
N THR A 45 -19.43 -7.09 -1.62
CA THR A 45 -20.79 -7.62 -1.58
C THR A 45 -21.75 -6.54 -1.11
N ASN A 46 -22.97 -6.57 -1.64
CA ASN A 46 -24.05 -5.67 -1.23
C ASN A 46 -25.37 -6.43 -1.26
N TYR A 47 -26.12 -6.37 -0.18
CA TYR A 47 -27.41 -7.01 -0.05
C TYR A 47 -28.50 -5.95 0.14
N LEU A 48 -29.48 -5.96 -0.74
CA LEU A 48 -30.69 -5.14 -0.62
C LEU A 48 -31.80 -5.97 0.01
N PHE A 49 -32.40 -5.44 1.06
CA PHE A 49 -33.53 -6.13 1.68
C PHE A 49 -34.76 -6.07 0.79
N PRO A 50 -35.47 -7.21 0.60
CA PRO A 50 -36.63 -7.30 -0.26
C PRO A 50 -37.74 -6.33 0.14
N VAL A 51 -38.54 -5.87 -0.84
CA VAL A 51 -39.64 -4.92 -0.62
C VAL A 51 -40.76 -5.43 0.29
N ASN A 52 -40.89 -6.76 0.41
CA ASN A 52 -41.87 -7.41 1.29
C ASN A 52 -41.31 -7.67 2.71
N SER A 53 -40.06 -7.28 3.00
CA SER A 53 -39.47 -7.44 4.32
C SER A 53 -39.74 -6.21 5.20
N LYS A 54 -39.62 -6.39 6.55
CA LYS A 54 -39.70 -5.30 7.52
C LYS A 54 -38.55 -4.29 7.36
N LEU A 55 -37.48 -4.71 6.67
CA LEU A 55 -36.28 -3.88 6.39
C LEU A 55 -36.32 -3.30 4.96
N ARG A 56 -37.50 -3.14 4.38
CA ARG A 56 -37.64 -2.51 3.05
C ARG A 56 -36.92 -1.17 2.99
N GLY A 57 -36.14 -0.96 1.95
CA GLY A 57 -35.36 0.24 1.72
C GLY A 57 -33.97 0.23 2.36
N TRP A 58 -33.66 -0.76 3.18
CA TRP A 58 -32.32 -0.95 3.72
C TRP A 58 -31.43 -1.75 2.78
N ALA A 59 -30.15 -1.44 2.78
CA ALA A 59 -29.11 -2.25 2.18
C ALA A 59 -27.88 -2.26 3.07
N ILE A 60 -27.23 -3.42 3.12
CA ILE A 60 -25.97 -3.62 3.85
C ILE A 60 -24.93 -4.18 2.90
N GLY A 61 -23.73 -3.71 3.01
CA GLY A 61 -22.64 -4.23 2.20
C GLY A 61 -21.30 -4.14 2.89
N GLY A 62 -20.31 -4.75 2.26
CA GLY A 62 -18.95 -4.73 2.74
C GLY A 62 -17.97 -5.01 1.63
N ALA A 63 -16.73 -4.66 1.88
CA ALA A 63 -15.60 -4.92 1.01
C ALA A 63 -14.45 -5.48 1.83
N TYR A 64 -13.83 -6.54 1.32
CA TYR A 64 -12.56 -7.07 1.82
C TYR A 64 -11.51 -6.84 0.76
N ARG A 65 -10.41 -6.21 1.14
CA ARG A 65 -9.25 -5.97 0.29
C ARG A 65 -8.03 -6.59 0.93
N TRP A 66 -7.35 -7.41 0.18
CA TRP A 66 -6.10 -8.02 0.57
C TRP A 66 -5.02 -7.73 -0.46
N GLN A 67 -3.80 -7.50 0.02
CA GLN A 67 -2.63 -7.25 -0.80
C GLN A 67 -1.48 -8.09 -0.25
N ASP A 68 -0.78 -8.77 -1.16
CA ASP A 68 0.38 -9.59 -0.82
C ASP A 68 1.54 -8.75 -0.28
N ARG A 69 2.49 -9.42 0.37
CA ARG A 69 3.75 -8.82 0.78
C ARG A 69 4.49 -8.20 -0.39
N VAL A 70 5.34 -7.22 -0.12
CA VAL A 70 6.08 -6.48 -1.13
C VAL A 70 7.54 -6.34 -0.73
N ALA A 71 8.45 -6.36 -1.70
CA ALA A 71 9.87 -6.09 -1.44
C ALA A 71 10.06 -4.63 -1.02
N ILE A 72 10.62 -4.42 0.19
CA ILE A 72 10.88 -3.11 0.78
C ILE A 72 12.36 -2.75 0.83
N GLY A 73 13.22 -3.67 0.40
CA GLY A 73 14.66 -3.49 0.32
C GLY A 73 15.35 -4.77 -0.10
N TYR A 74 16.65 -4.67 -0.25
CA TYR A 74 17.50 -5.78 -0.66
C TYR A 74 18.80 -5.76 0.16
N ALA A 75 19.35 -6.93 0.43
CA ALA A 75 20.67 -7.07 1.01
C ALA A 75 21.75 -6.53 0.06
N ASN A 76 22.91 -6.20 0.60
CA ASN A 76 24.10 -5.96 -0.18
C ASN A 76 24.99 -7.22 -0.17
N THR A 77 25.58 -7.53 -1.32
CA THR A 77 26.62 -8.53 -1.45
C THR A 77 27.90 -7.90 -1.95
N SER A 78 29.03 -8.57 -1.75
CA SER A 78 30.31 -8.13 -2.29
C SER A 78 30.53 -8.74 -3.66
N ALA A 79 30.68 -7.90 -4.67
CA ALA A 79 31.13 -8.35 -5.99
C ALA A 79 32.58 -8.81 -5.94
N SER A 80 33.01 -9.57 -6.95
CA SER A 80 34.39 -10.10 -7.08
C SER A 80 35.48 -9.03 -7.10
N ASN A 81 35.12 -7.78 -7.37
CA ASN A 81 36.02 -6.61 -7.33
C ASN A 81 36.01 -5.86 -5.97
N GLY A 82 35.39 -6.44 -4.93
CA GLY A 82 35.27 -5.86 -3.60
C GLY A 82 34.23 -4.73 -3.48
N LYS A 83 33.53 -4.35 -4.56
CA LYS A 83 32.44 -3.35 -4.50
C LYS A 83 31.19 -3.98 -3.90
N ARG A 84 30.46 -3.22 -3.10
CA ARG A 84 29.13 -3.61 -2.63
C ARG A 84 28.11 -3.44 -3.75
N VAL A 85 27.37 -4.49 -4.04
CA VAL A 85 26.28 -4.49 -5.03
C VAL A 85 24.99 -4.96 -4.36
N VAL A 86 23.86 -4.50 -4.87
CA VAL A 86 22.54 -4.91 -4.38
C VAL A 86 22.30 -6.36 -4.76
N ASP A 87 21.97 -7.20 -3.79
CA ASP A 87 21.60 -8.61 -4.02
C ASP A 87 20.08 -8.72 -4.20
N ILE A 88 19.62 -8.71 -5.44
CA ILE A 88 18.21 -8.84 -5.80
C ILE A 88 17.62 -10.21 -5.49
N SER A 89 18.45 -11.24 -5.26
CA SER A 89 18.00 -12.59 -4.92
C SER A 89 17.57 -12.71 -3.45
N HIS A 90 17.96 -11.76 -2.61
CA HIS A 90 17.61 -11.71 -1.18
C HIS A 90 16.83 -10.44 -0.82
N PRO A 91 15.54 -10.34 -1.25
CA PRO A 91 14.69 -9.21 -0.89
C PRO A 91 14.23 -9.27 0.57
N TYR A 92 14.17 -8.13 1.20
CA TYR A 92 13.43 -7.94 2.46
C TYR A 92 11.98 -7.63 2.15
N TYR A 93 11.06 -8.35 2.81
CA TYR A 93 9.63 -8.20 2.55
C TYR A 93 8.95 -7.41 3.67
N GLY A 94 8.12 -6.45 3.28
CA GLY A 94 7.10 -5.88 4.14
C GLY A 94 5.92 -6.85 4.33
N PRO A 95 5.02 -6.57 5.28
CA PRO A 95 3.86 -7.41 5.57
C PRO A 95 2.84 -7.41 4.42
N ALA A 96 2.03 -8.44 4.34
CA ALA A 96 0.77 -8.40 3.62
C ALA A 96 -0.18 -7.44 4.35
N GLU A 97 -1.07 -6.80 3.61
CA GLU A 97 -2.03 -5.87 4.17
C GLU A 97 -3.45 -6.28 3.81
N ASP A 98 -4.36 -6.17 4.77
CA ASP A 98 -5.78 -6.35 4.55
C ASP A 98 -6.58 -5.19 5.13
N LYS A 99 -7.76 -4.95 4.57
CA LYS A 99 -8.73 -3.96 5.04
C LYS A 99 -10.14 -4.48 4.84
N ILE A 100 -10.99 -4.23 5.82
CA ILE A 100 -12.42 -4.52 5.77
C ILE A 100 -13.18 -3.21 5.89
N ASP A 101 -14.03 -2.95 4.90
CA ASP A 101 -14.95 -1.81 4.89
C ASP A 101 -16.38 -2.33 4.97
N ALA A 102 -17.29 -1.54 5.53
CA ALA A 102 -18.73 -1.84 5.53
C ALA A 102 -19.54 -0.58 5.28
N TRP A 103 -20.76 -0.77 4.80
CA TRP A 103 -21.73 0.30 4.68
C TRP A 103 -23.13 -0.20 4.98
N LEU A 104 -23.92 0.73 5.50
CA LEU A 104 -25.34 0.58 5.72
C LEU A 104 -26.06 1.74 5.04
N SER A 105 -27.07 1.47 4.24
CA SER A 105 -27.85 2.52 3.60
C SER A 105 -29.35 2.30 3.77
N TYR A 106 -30.06 3.39 3.77
CA TYR A 106 -31.53 3.41 3.77
C TYR A 106 -32.02 4.34 2.69
N LYS A 107 -32.93 3.86 1.85
CA LYS A 107 -33.57 4.64 0.79
C LYS A 107 -35.08 4.69 1.01
N ARG A 108 -35.64 5.90 0.91
CA ARG A 108 -37.08 6.13 1.00
C ARG A 108 -37.50 7.28 0.08
N LYS A 109 -38.71 7.18 -0.46
CA LYS A 109 -39.39 8.32 -1.10
C LYS A 109 -40.05 9.19 -0.07
N ILE A 110 -39.83 10.49 -0.18
CA ILE A 110 -40.39 11.54 0.72
C ILE A 110 -41.16 12.59 -0.10
N PHE A 111 -41.83 13.50 0.55
CA PHE A 111 -42.61 14.58 -0.05
C PHE A 111 -43.62 14.08 -1.12
N ARG A 112 -44.51 13.16 -0.75
CA ARG A 112 -45.50 12.52 -1.64
C ARG A 112 -44.85 11.84 -2.84
N GLU A 113 -43.79 11.10 -2.59
CA GLU A 113 -43.01 10.32 -3.60
C GLU A 113 -42.25 11.16 -4.65
N LYS A 114 -42.16 12.48 -4.48
CA LYS A 114 -41.46 13.35 -5.42
C LYS A 114 -39.94 13.36 -5.27
N ILE A 115 -39.44 13.00 -4.09
CA ILE A 115 -38.03 13.07 -3.79
C ILE A 115 -37.54 11.69 -3.31
N ASP A 116 -36.57 11.15 -3.96
CA ASP A 116 -35.83 9.97 -3.49
C ASP A 116 -34.76 10.42 -2.49
N TRP A 117 -34.92 10.05 -1.23
CA TRP A 117 -33.95 10.30 -0.18
C TRP A 117 -33.18 9.02 0.14
N LYS A 118 -31.83 9.10 0.13
CA LYS A 118 -30.92 8.04 0.54
C LYS A 118 -29.99 8.57 1.62
N ILE A 119 -29.87 7.84 2.73
CA ILE A 119 -28.84 8.05 3.75
C ILE A 119 -27.92 6.82 3.76
N GLN A 120 -26.62 7.04 3.85
CA GLN A 120 -25.64 5.96 3.85
C GLN A 120 -24.53 6.27 4.84
N LEU A 121 -24.26 5.31 5.71
CA LEU A 121 -23.13 5.29 6.62
C LEU A 121 -22.07 4.35 6.06
N ASN A 122 -20.87 4.86 5.82
CA ASN A 122 -19.70 4.09 5.43
C ASN A 122 -18.72 4.01 6.59
N VAL A 123 -18.16 2.85 6.81
CA VAL A 123 -17.07 2.62 7.77
C VAL A 123 -15.91 2.01 7.00
N ARG A 124 -14.81 2.72 6.91
CA ARG A 124 -13.57 2.22 6.32
C ARG A 124 -12.68 1.69 7.42
N ASP A 125 -12.01 0.60 7.16
CA ASP A 125 -11.11 -0.08 8.08
C ASP A 125 -11.77 -0.39 9.44
N ILE A 126 -12.76 -1.29 9.43
CA ILE A 126 -13.52 -1.69 10.62
C ILE A 126 -12.59 -2.21 11.72
N MET A 127 -11.50 -2.89 11.34
CA MET A 127 -10.55 -3.48 12.27
C MET A 127 -9.70 -2.44 13.00
N ASP A 128 -9.70 -1.17 12.51
CA ASP A 128 -8.95 -0.04 13.07
C ASP A 128 -7.47 -0.36 13.30
N GLN A 129 -6.87 -0.98 12.30
CA GLN A 129 -5.45 -1.34 12.35
C GLN A 129 -4.61 -0.07 12.28
N ARG A 130 -3.83 0.20 13.33
CA ARG A 130 -2.99 1.41 13.46
C ARG A 130 -1.51 1.11 13.46
N ASP A 131 -1.12 0.01 12.85
CA ASP A 131 0.27 -0.44 12.81
C ASP A 131 1.14 0.47 11.94
N LEU A 132 2.40 0.56 12.31
CA LEU A 132 3.42 1.14 11.45
C LEU A 132 3.83 0.10 10.41
N ILE A 133 3.64 0.42 9.14
CA ILE A 133 3.96 -0.46 8.03
C ILE A 133 5.38 -0.16 7.56
N PRO A 134 6.34 -1.09 7.66
CA PRO A 134 7.67 -0.90 7.11
C PRO A 134 7.60 -0.83 5.58
N VAL A 135 8.17 0.23 5.00
CA VAL A 135 8.17 0.48 3.54
C VAL A 135 9.54 0.52 2.94
N GLN A 136 10.58 0.67 3.77
CA GLN A 136 11.96 0.67 3.31
C GLN A 136 12.88 0.10 4.38
N THR A 137 13.84 -0.74 3.97
CA THR A 137 14.93 -1.23 4.82
C THR A 137 16.27 -0.71 4.35
N GLN A 138 17.20 -0.67 5.29
CA GLN A 138 18.62 -0.55 5.00
C GLN A 138 19.16 -1.88 4.42
N PRO A 139 20.33 -1.87 3.78
CA PRO A 139 20.97 -3.09 3.29
C PRO A 139 21.30 -4.13 4.39
N THR A 140 21.29 -3.71 5.66
CA THR A 140 21.46 -4.56 6.85
C THR A 140 20.18 -5.31 7.23
N GLY A 141 19.03 -4.94 6.65
CA GLY A 141 17.70 -5.48 7.00
C GLY A 141 16.95 -4.64 8.04
N GLU A 142 17.59 -3.67 8.65
CA GLU A 142 16.93 -2.75 9.58
C GLU A 142 15.93 -1.86 8.86
N VAL A 143 14.75 -1.66 9.45
CA VAL A 143 13.73 -0.80 8.85
C VAL A 143 14.16 0.67 8.95
N ALA A 144 14.22 1.34 7.80
CA ALA A 144 14.61 2.74 7.70
C ALA A 144 13.39 3.69 7.67
N VAL A 145 12.29 3.25 7.06
CA VAL A 145 11.10 4.10 6.89
C VAL A 145 9.84 3.29 7.17
N TYR A 146 8.93 3.90 7.91
CA TYR A 146 7.59 3.39 8.17
C TYR A 146 6.54 4.31 7.55
N ARG A 147 5.46 3.71 7.08
CA ARG A 147 4.23 4.40 6.72
C ARG A 147 3.21 4.23 7.85
N ILE A 148 2.54 5.32 8.21
CA ILE A 148 1.42 5.28 9.14
C ILE A 148 0.20 4.75 8.39
N ARG A 149 -0.44 3.71 8.91
CA ARG A 149 -1.71 3.21 8.38
C ARG A 149 -2.83 4.18 8.73
N GLU A 150 -3.69 4.49 7.76
CA GLU A 150 -4.92 5.22 8.03
C GLU A 150 -5.82 4.37 8.93
N GLY A 151 -6.22 4.93 10.06
CA GLY A 151 -7.16 4.29 10.97
C GLY A 151 -8.59 4.30 10.44
N ARG A 152 -9.51 3.76 11.22
CA ARG A 152 -10.93 3.70 10.90
C ARG A 152 -11.51 5.10 10.67
N THR A 153 -12.27 5.24 9.58
CA THR A 153 -13.00 6.46 9.26
C THR A 153 -14.49 6.18 9.08
N TRP A 154 -15.29 7.15 9.50
CA TRP A 154 -16.75 7.13 9.39
C TRP A 154 -17.17 8.25 8.46
N GLU A 155 -18.06 7.94 7.53
CA GLU A 155 -18.60 8.90 6.58
C GLU A 155 -20.10 8.72 6.48
N LEU A 156 -20.86 9.77 6.78
CA LEU A 156 -22.32 9.79 6.65
C LEU A 156 -22.69 10.67 5.46
N THR A 157 -23.37 10.07 4.48
CA THR A 157 -23.83 10.76 3.27
C THR A 157 -25.35 10.79 3.22
N SER A 158 -25.93 11.95 2.91
CA SER A 158 -27.35 12.11 2.64
C SER A 158 -27.53 12.64 1.22
N THR A 159 -28.33 11.93 0.41
CA THR A 159 -28.54 12.26 -1.01
C THR A 159 -30.04 12.46 -1.26
N PHE A 160 -30.38 13.55 -1.95
CA PHE A 160 -31.73 13.86 -2.40
C PHE A 160 -31.74 13.91 -3.93
N THR A 161 -32.66 13.19 -4.55
CA THR A 161 -32.85 13.19 -6.01
C THR A 161 -34.28 13.61 -6.30
N PHE A 162 -34.43 14.67 -7.13
CA PHE A 162 -35.72 15.30 -7.46
C PHE A 162 -36.28 14.78 -8.77
#